data_1381c0797dbe3b8746f5c724b9ee0a43
#
_entry.id   1381c0797dbe3b8746f5c724b9ee0a43
#
_cell.length_a   1.000
_cell.length_b   1.000
_cell.length_c   1.000
_cell.angle_alpha   90.00
_cell.angle_beta   90.00
_cell.angle_gamma   90.00
#
_symmetry.space_group_name_H-M   'P 1'
#
loop_
_entity.id
_entity.type
_entity.pdbx_description
1 polymer ?
#
loop_
_entity_poly.entity_id
_entity_poly.type
_entity_poly.pdbx_seq_one_letter_code
_entity_poly.pdbx_strand_id
1 'polypeptide(L)'
;MMNAFSDPAIERVVVMGSAQFGKALWIETPLPTPNGWVSMRDIQLGDNVFDDKGNICNVIAVTDVMTGHPCYKITFSDNSEIIADADHQWQVDTYCNGKNMGNTIVKTKDMAKDFKKGLRNKYAILVADYLKTEEADLLIDPYVLGSWLGDGHSYSARIYCHKDDSDHFTKEFILAGFAAETYPEGHAYVVRIDRKLKNVCPFXXXXIKTY
;
A
#
# COMPACT_ATOMS: atom_id res chain seq x y z
N MET A 1 -5.23 -16.96 1.08
CA MET A 1 -6.01 -18.06 1.70
C MET A 1 -6.60 -17.54 2.99
N MET A 2 -7.93 -17.61 3.15
CA MET A 2 -8.58 -17.11 4.36
C MET A 2 -8.71 -18.26 5.36
N ASN A 3 -7.95 -18.19 6.45
CA ASN A 3 -8.00 -19.19 7.51
C ASN A 3 -8.84 -18.64 8.67
N ALA A 4 -9.93 -19.32 8.96
CA ALA A 4 -10.78 -18.99 10.09
C ALA A 4 -10.22 -19.69 11.33
N PHE A 5 -9.44 -18.97 12.10
CA PHE A 5 -8.93 -19.45 13.38
C PHE A 5 -9.56 -18.62 14.50
N SER A 6 -10.18 -19.30 15.41
CA SER A 6 -10.46 -18.75 16.72
C SER A 6 -9.16 -18.85 17.52
N ASP A 7 -8.35 -17.81 17.53
CA ASP A 7 -7.11 -17.80 18.30
C ASP A 7 -7.41 -17.27 19.70
N PRO A 8 -7.36 -18.13 20.72
CA PRO A 8 -7.65 -17.70 22.10
C PRO A 8 -6.60 -16.72 22.66
N ALA A 9 -5.46 -16.55 21.99
CA ALA A 9 -4.45 -15.58 22.40
C ALA A 9 -4.79 -14.17 21.96
N ILE A 10 -5.75 -13.99 21.04
CA ILE A 10 -6.16 -12.65 20.58
C ILE A 10 -7.20 -12.10 21.57
N GLU A 11 -6.73 -11.31 22.49
CA GLU A 11 -7.57 -10.80 23.59
C GLU A 11 -8.32 -9.51 23.25
N ARG A 12 -7.88 -8.76 22.24
CA ARG A 12 -8.40 -7.39 22.07
C ARG A 12 -8.61 -7.01 20.60
N VAL A 13 -9.74 -6.41 20.32
CA VAL A 13 -10.09 -5.85 19.02
C VAL A 13 -10.63 -4.43 19.23
N VAL A 14 -10.12 -3.45 18.50
CA VAL A 14 -10.55 -2.05 18.56
C VAL A 14 -11.42 -1.72 17.36
N VAL A 15 -12.50 -1.01 17.57
CA VAL A 15 -13.39 -0.55 16.49
C VAL A 15 -13.12 0.93 16.21
N MET A 16 -12.74 1.24 15.00
CA MET A 16 -12.78 2.59 14.48
C MET A 16 -13.91 2.69 13.47
N GLY A 17 -14.81 3.62 13.65
CA GLY A 17 -15.91 3.70 12.71
C GLY A 17 -16.56 5.05 12.56
N SER A 18 -16.83 5.46 11.33
CA SER A 18 -17.95 6.36 11.06
C SER A 18 -19.24 5.58 11.30
N ALA A 19 -20.10 6.10 12.12
CA ALA A 19 -21.52 5.81 12.36
C ALA A 19 -22.12 4.40 12.13
N GLN A 20 -21.32 3.35 11.83
CA GLN A 20 -21.83 2.00 11.65
C GLN A 20 -21.12 1.02 12.60
N PHE A 21 -21.86 0.44 13.50
CA PHE A 21 -21.38 -0.54 14.48
C PHE A 21 -20.86 -1.81 13.79
N GLY A 22 -19.80 -2.42 14.32
CA GLY A 22 -19.33 -3.75 13.90
C GLY A 22 -18.11 -3.74 13.00
N LYS A 23 -17.20 -2.78 13.16
CA LYS A 23 -15.93 -2.71 12.39
C LYS A 23 -14.76 -2.80 13.35
N ALA A 24 -14.38 -4.02 13.74
CA ALA A 24 -13.25 -4.20 14.65
C ALA A 24 -12.09 -4.89 13.95
N LEU A 25 -10.92 -4.29 14.07
CA LEU A 25 -9.64 -4.88 13.66
C LEU A 25 -8.79 -5.12 14.91
N TRP A 26 -7.80 -5.98 14.78
CA TRP A 26 -6.85 -6.26 15.87
C TRP A 26 -6.13 -4.97 16.30
N ILE A 27 -5.94 -4.83 17.60
CA ILE A 27 -5.37 -3.60 18.18
C ILE A 27 -3.94 -3.30 17.72
N GLU A 28 -3.20 -4.31 17.25
CA GLU A 28 -1.85 -4.09 16.70
C GLU A 28 -1.87 -3.82 15.19
N THR A 29 -3.05 -3.75 14.56
CA THR A 29 -3.13 -3.43 13.13
C THR A 29 -2.52 -2.05 12.87
N PRO A 30 -1.49 -1.95 12.02
CA PRO A 30 -0.88 -0.66 11.72
C PRO A 30 -1.80 0.18 10.81
N LEU A 31 -1.94 1.45 11.14
CA LEU A 31 -2.70 2.43 10.36
C LEU A 31 -1.77 3.52 9.86
N PRO A 32 -1.82 3.89 8.58
CA PRO A 32 -1.07 5.04 8.09
C PRO A 32 -1.74 6.33 8.58
N THR A 33 -0.92 7.23 9.10
CA THR A 33 -1.33 8.59 9.48
C THR A 33 -0.41 9.61 8.83
N PRO A 34 -0.77 10.89 8.78
CA PRO A 34 0.15 11.90 8.24
C PRO A 34 1.48 11.99 8.97
N ASN A 35 1.51 11.52 10.23
CA ASN A 35 2.72 11.55 11.07
C ASN A 35 3.47 10.21 11.11
N GLY A 36 3.10 9.25 10.26
CA GLY A 36 3.71 7.92 10.22
C GLY A 36 2.74 6.82 10.61
N TRP A 37 3.26 5.62 10.84
CA TRP A 37 2.44 4.45 11.17
C TRP A 37 2.17 4.40 12.67
N VAL A 38 0.89 4.19 13.01
CA VAL A 38 0.41 4.11 14.40
C VAL A 38 -0.41 2.83 14.54
N SER A 39 -0.33 2.14 15.68
CA SER A 39 -1.17 0.96 15.88
C SER A 39 -2.62 1.36 16.20
N MET A 40 -3.56 0.50 15.83
CA MET A 40 -4.99 0.72 16.08
C MET A 40 -5.27 1.07 17.55
N ARG A 41 -4.51 0.49 18.51
CA ARG A 41 -4.70 0.72 19.95
C ARG A 41 -4.40 2.17 20.37
N ASP A 42 -3.50 2.83 19.63
CA ASP A 42 -2.97 4.14 20.04
C ASP A 42 -3.74 5.29 19.39
N ILE A 43 -4.64 5.00 18.46
CA ILE A 43 -5.47 6.01 17.79
C ILE A 43 -6.47 6.63 18.79
N GLN A 44 -6.57 7.94 18.75
CA GLN A 44 -7.43 8.71 19.64
C GLN A 44 -8.45 9.56 18.88
N LEU A 45 -9.45 10.01 19.58
CA LEU A 45 -10.45 10.94 19.05
C LEU A 45 -9.75 12.23 18.57
N GLY A 46 -9.99 12.62 17.35
CA GLY A 46 -9.40 13.81 16.73
C GLY A 46 -8.12 13.56 15.97
N ASP A 47 -7.54 12.35 16.04
CA ASP A 47 -6.37 12.00 15.22
C ASP A 47 -6.70 12.04 13.73
N ASN A 48 -5.69 12.25 12.93
CA ASN A 48 -5.79 12.21 11.47
C ASN A 48 -5.36 10.84 10.94
N VAL A 49 -6.18 10.28 10.07
CA VAL A 49 -5.90 9.04 9.34
C VAL A 49 -6.20 9.25 7.87
N PHE A 50 -5.93 8.27 7.02
CA PHE A 50 -6.25 8.36 5.59
C PHE A 50 -7.50 7.54 5.26
N ASP A 51 -8.32 8.08 4.35
CA ASP A 51 -9.46 7.35 3.77
C ASP A 51 -9.00 6.48 2.58
N ASP A 52 -9.95 5.79 1.94
CA ASP A 52 -9.69 4.92 0.78
C ASP A 52 -9.22 5.67 -0.47
N LYS A 53 -9.39 6.99 -0.50
CA LYS A 53 -8.95 7.85 -1.60
C LYS A 53 -7.65 8.60 -1.27
N GLY A 54 -7.03 8.24 -0.14
CA GLY A 54 -5.80 8.84 0.32
C GLY A 54 -5.95 10.23 0.94
N ASN A 55 -7.16 10.72 1.15
CA ASN A 55 -7.36 12.02 1.78
C ASN A 55 -7.25 11.90 3.30
N ILE A 56 -6.77 12.97 3.93
CA ILE A 56 -6.73 13.05 5.39
C ILE A 56 -8.17 13.23 5.92
N CYS A 57 -8.53 12.42 6.90
CA CYS A 57 -9.81 12.52 7.60
C CYS A 57 -9.60 12.34 9.09
N ASN A 58 -10.52 12.90 9.89
CA ASN A 58 -10.42 12.90 11.34
C ASN A 58 -11.11 11.70 11.96
N VAL A 59 -10.52 11.16 13.00
CA VAL A 59 -11.15 10.14 13.85
C VAL A 59 -12.24 10.81 14.70
N ILE A 60 -13.49 10.51 14.41
CA ILE A 60 -14.64 11.14 15.05
C ILE A 60 -15.21 10.33 16.21
N ALA A 61 -14.78 9.07 16.38
CA ALA A 61 -15.19 8.23 17.49
C ALA A 61 -14.20 7.08 17.66
N VAL A 62 -13.96 6.72 18.91
CA VAL A 62 -13.16 5.54 19.30
C VAL A 62 -14.00 4.77 20.31
N THR A 63 -14.08 3.45 20.15
CA THR A 63 -14.81 2.60 21.09
C THR A 63 -13.84 1.95 22.07
N ASP A 64 -14.40 1.47 23.17
CA ASP A 64 -13.62 0.64 24.11
C ASP A 64 -13.13 -0.63 23.43
N VAL A 65 -12.01 -1.14 23.92
CA VAL A 65 -11.44 -2.41 23.44
C VAL A 65 -12.40 -3.56 23.77
N MET A 66 -12.79 -4.29 22.75
CA MET A 66 -13.65 -5.45 22.90
C MET A 66 -12.81 -6.71 23.08
N THR A 67 -13.24 -7.59 23.98
CA THR A 67 -12.57 -8.87 24.25
C THR A 67 -13.54 -10.04 24.06
N GLY A 68 -12.99 -11.21 23.74
CA GLY A 68 -13.78 -12.43 23.60
C GLY A 68 -14.57 -12.55 22.30
N HIS A 69 -14.34 -11.67 21.34
CA HIS A 69 -14.99 -11.74 20.03
C HIS A 69 -14.29 -12.75 19.13
N PRO A 70 -15.03 -13.54 18.34
CA PRO A 70 -14.41 -14.42 17.37
C PRO A 70 -13.76 -13.61 16.25
N CYS A 71 -12.47 -13.86 16.02
CA CYS A 71 -11.67 -13.14 15.02
C CYS A 71 -11.21 -14.10 13.93
N TYR A 72 -10.91 -13.53 12.76
CA TYR A 72 -10.46 -14.26 11.58
C TYR A 72 -9.16 -13.63 11.08
N LYS A 73 -8.20 -14.49 10.78
CA LYS A 73 -6.99 -14.07 10.08
C LYS A 73 -7.27 -14.15 8.57
N ILE A 74 -7.13 -13.04 7.89
CA ILE A 74 -7.33 -12.93 6.45
C ILE A 74 -5.96 -12.78 5.80
N THR A 75 -5.64 -13.67 4.86
CA THR A 75 -4.40 -13.61 4.09
C THR A 75 -4.75 -13.21 2.66
N PHE A 76 -4.14 -12.15 2.18
CA PHE A 76 -4.35 -11.62 0.82
C PHE A 76 -3.45 -12.33 -0.21
N SER A 77 -3.66 -12.03 -1.49
CA SER A 77 -2.92 -12.67 -2.58
C SER A 77 -1.44 -12.30 -2.60
N ASP A 78 -1.07 -11.16 -2.00
CA ASP A 78 0.31 -10.70 -1.84
C ASP A 78 0.98 -11.25 -0.56
N ASN A 79 0.30 -12.13 0.17
CA ASN A 79 0.70 -12.72 1.45
C ASN A 79 0.66 -11.74 2.64
N SER A 80 0.17 -10.54 2.47
CA SER A 80 -0.11 -9.68 3.62
C SER A 80 -1.28 -10.24 4.43
N GLU A 81 -1.33 -9.89 5.72
CA GLU A 81 -2.31 -10.46 6.63
C GLU A 81 -2.95 -9.38 7.48
N ILE A 82 -4.22 -9.59 7.81
CA ILE A 82 -4.94 -8.74 8.74
C ILE A 82 -5.84 -9.61 9.62
N ILE A 83 -6.02 -9.21 10.88
CA ILE A 83 -6.94 -9.88 11.80
C ILE A 83 -8.16 -8.98 12.01
N ALA A 84 -9.34 -9.53 11.76
CA ALA A 84 -10.60 -8.80 11.84
C ALA A 84 -11.66 -9.58 12.62
N ASP A 85 -12.51 -8.84 13.31
CA ASP A 85 -13.67 -9.38 13.99
C ASP A 85 -14.63 -10.09 13.01
N ALA A 86 -15.38 -11.05 13.49
CA ALA A 86 -16.38 -11.80 12.70
C ALA A 86 -17.40 -10.89 12.01
N ASP A 87 -17.77 -9.80 12.67
CA ASP A 87 -18.78 -8.86 12.16
C ASP A 87 -18.17 -7.66 11.42
N HIS A 88 -16.83 -7.61 11.28
CA HIS A 88 -16.16 -6.55 10.50
C HIS A 88 -16.69 -6.57 9.06
N GLN A 89 -17.00 -5.39 8.54
CA GLN A 89 -17.59 -5.21 7.21
C GLN A 89 -16.53 -4.83 6.19
N TRP A 90 -16.51 -5.57 5.09
CA TRP A 90 -15.60 -5.35 3.96
C TRP A 90 -16.38 -4.90 2.75
N GLN A 91 -15.99 -3.81 2.15
CA GLN A 91 -16.46 -3.43 0.82
C GLN A 91 -15.66 -4.24 -0.20
N VAL A 92 -16.31 -5.09 -0.96
CA VAL A 92 -15.65 -6.05 -1.84
C VAL A 92 -16.31 -6.08 -3.21
N ASP A 93 -15.50 -6.32 -4.24
CA ASP A 93 -16.00 -6.78 -5.54
C ASP A 93 -16.22 -8.30 -5.45
N THR A 94 -17.36 -8.75 -5.95
CA THR A 94 -17.67 -10.16 -6.00
C THR A 94 -17.46 -10.74 -7.39
N TYR A 95 -16.99 -11.98 -7.45
CA TYR A 95 -16.70 -12.64 -8.71
C TYR A 95 -17.41 -13.98 -8.82
N CYS A 96 -18.02 -14.24 -9.98
CA CYS A 96 -18.64 -15.51 -10.30
C CYS A 96 -18.16 -15.94 -11.69
N ASN A 97 -17.52 -17.10 -11.76
CA ASN A 97 -16.96 -17.65 -13.01
C ASN A 97 -16.02 -16.66 -13.75
N GLY A 98 -15.28 -15.88 -12.98
CA GLY A 98 -14.34 -14.88 -13.52
C GLY A 98 -14.96 -13.57 -13.95
N LYS A 99 -16.28 -13.41 -13.83
CA LYS A 99 -16.97 -12.15 -14.13
C LYS A 99 -17.19 -11.36 -12.85
N ASN A 100 -16.91 -10.06 -12.89
CA ASN A 100 -17.22 -9.15 -11.80
C ASN A 100 -18.76 -9.00 -11.72
N MET A 101 -19.33 -9.27 -10.56
CA MET A 101 -20.76 -9.20 -10.29
C MET A 101 -21.14 -7.90 -9.57
N GLY A 102 -20.16 -7.04 -9.30
CA GLY A 102 -20.36 -5.76 -8.66
C GLY A 102 -19.86 -5.71 -7.23
N ASN A 103 -19.95 -4.52 -6.67
CA ASN A 103 -19.48 -4.17 -5.34
C ASN A 103 -20.58 -4.43 -4.30
N THR A 104 -20.18 -4.95 -3.15
CA THR A 104 -21.12 -5.20 -2.04
C THR A 104 -20.38 -5.13 -0.70
N ILE A 105 -21.14 -5.07 0.39
CA ILE A 105 -20.59 -5.10 1.74
C ILE A 105 -20.86 -6.48 2.35
N VAL A 106 -19.81 -7.16 2.81
CA VAL A 106 -19.89 -8.50 3.37
C VAL A 106 -19.15 -8.55 4.71
N LYS A 107 -19.68 -9.29 5.67
CA LYS A 107 -19.02 -9.50 6.97
C LYS A 107 -17.93 -10.57 6.85
N THR A 108 -16.89 -10.47 7.69
CA THR A 108 -15.78 -11.45 7.75
C THR A 108 -16.29 -12.88 7.86
N LYS A 109 -17.20 -13.13 8.80
CA LYS A 109 -17.75 -14.48 9.03
C LYS A 109 -18.50 -15.04 7.83
N ASP A 110 -19.11 -14.18 7.03
CA ASP A 110 -19.85 -14.61 5.84
C ASP A 110 -18.88 -14.85 4.66
N MET A 111 -17.85 -14.02 4.52
CA MET A 111 -16.77 -14.29 3.57
C MET A 111 -16.08 -15.62 3.87
N ALA A 112 -15.83 -15.91 5.15
CA ALA A 112 -15.15 -17.15 5.57
C ALA A 112 -15.90 -18.42 5.18
N LYS A 113 -17.24 -18.36 5.08
CA LYS A 113 -18.07 -19.52 4.68
C LYS A 113 -17.89 -19.88 3.20
N ASP A 114 -17.68 -18.90 2.33
CA ASP A 114 -17.70 -19.15 0.88
C ASP A 114 -16.73 -18.28 0.08
N PHE A 115 -15.52 -18.05 0.61
CA PHE A 115 -14.53 -17.18 -0.04
C PHE A 115 -14.00 -17.74 -1.39
N LYS A 116 -14.26 -19.01 -1.67
CA LYS A 116 -13.87 -19.63 -2.94
C LYS A 116 -15.07 -20.14 -3.70
N LYS A 117 -15.03 -20.03 -5.02
CA LYS A 117 -15.93 -20.73 -5.93
C LYS A 117 -15.08 -21.59 -6.87
N GLY A 118 -15.01 -22.89 -6.56
CA GLY A 118 -14.06 -23.79 -7.20
C GLY A 118 -12.62 -23.42 -6.80
N LEU A 119 -11.76 -23.20 -7.79
CA LEU A 119 -10.35 -22.84 -7.57
C LEU A 119 -10.11 -21.32 -7.47
N ARG A 120 -11.14 -20.50 -7.68
CA ARG A 120 -10.99 -19.04 -7.76
C ARG A 120 -11.49 -18.35 -6.50
N ASN A 121 -10.85 -17.25 -6.14
CA ASN A 121 -11.34 -16.38 -5.07
C ASN A 121 -12.63 -15.69 -5.52
N LYS A 122 -13.59 -15.62 -4.61
CA LYS A 122 -14.90 -15.01 -4.86
C LYS A 122 -14.88 -13.50 -4.60
N TYR A 123 -14.03 -13.04 -3.71
CA TYR A 123 -14.00 -11.65 -3.25
C TYR A 123 -12.66 -10.99 -3.58
N ALA A 124 -12.70 -9.73 -3.97
CA ALA A 124 -11.53 -8.88 -4.10
C ALA A 124 -11.78 -7.56 -3.36
N ILE A 125 -10.80 -7.14 -2.58
CA ILE A 125 -10.82 -5.86 -1.88
C ILE A 125 -10.01 -4.88 -2.73
N LEU A 126 -10.59 -3.72 -3.02
CA LEU A 126 -9.90 -2.69 -3.79
C LEU A 126 -8.75 -2.12 -2.97
N VAL A 127 -7.62 -1.96 -3.62
CA VAL A 127 -6.47 -1.30 -3.02
C VAL A 127 -6.80 0.18 -2.87
N ALA A 128 -6.46 0.77 -1.73
CA ALA A 128 -6.64 2.19 -1.51
C ALA A 128 -5.79 3.01 -2.49
N ASP A 129 -6.22 4.22 -2.76
CA ASP A 129 -5.50 5.16 -3.61
C ASP A 129 -4.21 5.63 -2.89
N TYR A 130 -3.32 6.34 -3.62
CA TYR A 130 -2.09 6.87 -3.03
C TYR A 130 -2.42 7.87 -1.91
N LEU A 131 -1.60 7.84 -0.86
CA LEU A 131 -1.78 8.72 0.28
C LEU A 131 -1.40 10.16 -0.09
N LYS A 132 -2.29 11.10 0.14
CA LYS A 132 -2.09 12.53 -0.16
C LYS A 132 -1.41 13.21 1.02
N THR A 133 -0.11 12.99 1.13
CA THR A 133 0.72 13.62 2.15
C THR A 133 1.03 15.06 1.78
N GLU A 134 1.50 15.84 2.74
CA GLU A 134 1.97 17.20 2.49
C GLU A 134 3.19 17.17 1.57
N GLU A 135 3.32 18.23 0.77
CA GLU A 135 4.48 18.39 -0.12
C GLU A 135 5.76 18.51 0.72
N ALA A 136 6.76 17.76 0.35
CA ALA A 136 8.04 17.73 1.06
C ALA A 136 9.20 18.01 0.10
N ASP A 137 10.21 18.69 0.60
CA ASP A 137 11.44 18.92 -0.17
C ASP A 137 12.31 17.66 -0.11
N LEU A 138 12.11 16.80 -1.08
CA LEU A 138 12.78 15.50 -1.13
C LEU A 138 14.15 15.62 -1.76
N LEU A 139 15.11 14.89 -1.22
CA LEU A 139 16.49 14.86 -1.71
C LEU A 139 16.58 14.37 -3.16
N ILE A 140 15.71 13.44 -3.53
CA ILE A 140 15.63 12.89 -4.88
C ILE A 140 14.16 12.92 -5.29
N ASP A 141 13.89 13.37 -6.51
CA ASP A 141 12.55 13.34 -7.07
C ASP A 141 11.96 11.91 -6.99
N PRO A 142 10.73 11.71 -6.53
CA PRO A 142 10.15 10.37 -6.37
C PRO A 142 10.07 9.57 -7.67
N TYR A 143 9.79 10.22 -8.80
CA TYR A 143 9.72 9.54 -10.09
C TYR A 143 11.10 9.02 -10.51
N VAL A 144 12.14 9.84 -10.34
CA VAL A 144 13.53 9.47 -10.66
C VAL A 144 13.98 8.31 -9.77
N LEU A 145 13.69 8.39 -8.46
CA LEU A 145 14.05 7.33 -7.52
C LEU A 145 13.29 6.03 -7.82
N GLY A 146 11.99 6.13 -8.06
CA GLY A 146 11.16 4.97 -8.37
C GLY A 146 11.60 4.26 -9.66
N SER A 147 11.88 5.04 -10.69
CA SER A 147 12.39 4.51 -11.97
C SER A 147 13.74 3.79 -11.78
N TRP A 148 14.62 4.38 -10.97
CA TRP A 148 15.92 3.76 -10.71
C TRP A 148 15.80 2.50 -9.84
N LEU A 149 14.89 2.47 -8.89
CA LEU A 149 14.65 1.28 -8.05
C LEU A 149 14.04 0.12 -8.87
N GLY A 150 13.23 0.45 -9.89
CA GLY A 150 12.63 -0.56 -10.78
C GLY A 150 13.62 -1.15 -11.77
N ASP A 151 14.21 -0.31 -12.59
CA ASP A 151 15.00 -0.73 -13.76
C ASP A 151 16.42 -0.19 -13.75
N GLY A 152 16.90 0.27 -12.60
CA GLY A 152 18.20 0.89 -12.48
C GLY A 152 19.37 -0.07 -12.39
N HIS A 153 20.51 0.38 -12.85
CA HIS A 153 21.75 -0.34 -12.73
C HIS A 153 22.29 -0.23 -11.30
N SER A 154 22.65 -1.35 -10.68
CA SER A 154 23.00 -1.42 -9.24
C SER A 154 24.27 -0.63 -8.85
N TYR A 155 25.12 -0.31 -9.79
CA TYR A 155 26.40 0.39 -9.50
C TYR A 155 26.50 1.80 -10.13
N SER A 156 25.43 2.26 -10.76
CA SER A 156 25.50 3.58 -11.44
C SER A 156 24.12 4.19 -11.60
N ALA A 157 24.10 5.50 -11.84
CA ALA A 157 22.88 6.25 -12.10
C ALA A 157 22.43 6.06 -13.55
N ARG A 158 22.05 4.84 -13.88
CA ARG A 158 21.57 4.44 -15.21
C ARG A 158 20.28 3.66 -15.07
N ILE A 159 19.38 3.81 -16.04
CA ILE A 159 18.15 3.05 -16.13
C ILE A 159 18.15 2.37 -17.51
N TYR A 160 17.79 1.09 -17.54
CA TYR A 160 17.61 0.34 -18.78
C TYR A 160 16.13 0.38 -19.16
N CYS A 161 15.84 0.67 -20.42
CA CYS A 161 14.46 0.78 -20.88
C CYS A 161 14.31 0.34 -22.33
N HIS A 162 13.07 0.21 -22.78
CA HIS A 162 12.79 0.02 -24.19
C HIS A 162 13.05 1.32 -24.96
N LYS A 163 13.36 1.19 -26.23
CA LYS A 163 13.60 2.34 -27.11
C LYS A 163 12.46 3.38 -27.04
N ASP A 164 11.23 2.89 -27.08
CA ASP A 164 10.06 3.77 -27.15
C ASP A 164 9.83 4.56 -25.85
N ASP A 165 10.39 4.07 -24.73
CA ASP A 165 10.26 4.73 -23.41
C ASP A 165 11.41 5.68 -23.12
N SER A 166 12.51 5.59 -23.85
CA SER A 166 13.75 6.30 -23.53
C SER A 166 13.59 7.83 -23.54
N ASP A 167 12.85 8.36 -24.51
CA ASP A 167 12.58 9.79 -24.62
C ASP A 167 11.71 10.28 -23.46
N HIS A 168 10.74 9.46 -23.04
CA HIS A 168 9.88 9.78 -21.90
C HIS A 168 10.72 9.89 -20.61
N PHE A 169 11.52 8.86 -20.29
CA PHE A 169 12.39 8.92 -19.11
C PHE A 169 13.33 10.11 -19.13
N THR A 170 13.99 10.36 -20.27
CA THR A 170 14.92 11.48 -20.41
C THR A 170 14.21 12.81 -20.12
N LYS A 171 13.01 12.98 -20.68
CA LYS A 171 12.22 14.20 -20.49
C LYS A 171 11.83 14.38 -19.02
N GLU A 172 11.30 13.32 -18.39
CA GLU A 172 10.88 13.39 -16.98
C GLU A 172 12.07 13.70 -16.04
N PHE A 173 13.23 13.10 -16.30
CA PHE A 173 14.43 13.38 -15.49
C PHE A 173 14.92 14.82 -15.65
N ILE A 174 14.85 15.35 -16.87
CA ILE A 174 15.17 16.76 -17.11
C ILE A 174 14.19 17.69 -16.39
N LEU A 175 12.87 17.36 -16.41
CA LEU A 175 11.85 18.12 -15.68
C LEU A 175 12.09 18.06 -14.17
N ALA A 176 12.55 16.93 -13.66
CA ALA A 176 12.95 16.77 -12.26
C ALA A 176 14.28 17.49 -11.94
N GLY A 177 14.91 18.10 -12.94
CA GLY A 177 16.11 18.94 -12.79
C GLY A 177 17.42 18.17 -12.85
N PHE A 178 17.46 16.98 -13.38
CA PHE A 178 18.69 16.22 -13.62
C PHE A 178 19.13 16.39 -15.07
N ALA A 179 20.44 16.31 -15.30
CA ALA A 179 20.93 16.13 -16.68
C ALA A 179 20.74 14.64 -17.03
N ALA A 180 20.17 14.38 -18.19
CA ALA A 180 19.93 13.00 -18.64
C ALA A 180 20.29 12.84 -20.11
N GLU A 181 20.94 11.73 -20.42
CA GLU A 181 21.35 11.40 -21.79
C GLU A 181 20.93 9.96 -22.11
N THR A 182 20.46 9.75 -23.34
CA THR A 182 20.05 8.42 -23.82
C THR A 182 21.04 7.93 -24.87
N TYR A 183 21.38 6.64 -24.79
CA TYR A 183 22.17 5.98 -25.82
C TYR A 183 21.80 4.48 -25.91
N PRO A 184 21.96 3.87 -27.10
CA PRO A 184 21.71 2.44 -27.24
C PRO A 184 22.82 1.61 -26.59
N GLU A 185 22.43 0.49 -25.94
CA GLU A 185 23.38 -0.46 -25.37
C GLU A 185 22.83 -1.90 -25.61
N GLY A 186 23.37 -2.60 -26.60
CA GLY A 186 22.90 -3.91 -26.99
C GLY A 186 21.47 -3.88 -27.54
N HIS A 187 20.56 -4.60 -26.88
CA HIS A 187 19.14 -4.64 -27.29
C HIS A 187 18.27 -3.64 -26.50
N ALA A 188 18.87 -2.87 -25.59
CA ALA A 188 18.16 -1.92 -24.75
C ALA A 188 18.63 -0.51 -25.02
N TYR A 189 17.94 0.45 -24.45
CA TYR A 189 18.35 1.83 -24.35
C TYR A 189 18.70 2.14 -22.90
N VAL A 190 19.72 2.94 -22.72
CA VAL A 190 20.17 3.38 -21.39
C VAL A 190 19.91 4.87 -21.25
N VAL A 191 19.19 5.25 -20.21
CA VAL A 191 19.09 6.66 -19.78
C VAL A 191 20.07 6.85 -18.63
N ARG A 192 21.12 7.59 -18.89
CA ARG A 192 22.12 7.95 -17.89
C ARG A 192 21.71 9.25 -17.22
N ILE A 193 21.67 9.23 -15.90
CA ILE A 193 21.30 10.38 -15.08
C ILE A 193 22.60 11.00 -14.55
N ASP A 194 22.91 12.22 -14.97
CA ASP A 194 24.06 12.94 -14.49
C ASP A 194 23.68 13.91 -13.37
N ARG A 195 24.69 14.36 -12.64
CA ARG A 195 24.51 15.27 -11.52
C ARG A 195 23.82 16.55 -11.95
N LYS A 196 22.89 16.97 -11.15
CA LYS A 196 22.32 18.28 -11.26
C LYS A 196 23.35 19.37 -11.17
N LEU A 197 23.00 20.48 -11.75
CA LEU A 197 23.67 21.77 -11.65
C LEU A 197 23.78 22.32 -10.22
N LYS A 198 23.20 21.65 -9.22
CA LYS A 198 23.32 21.97 -7.79
C LYS A 198 23.86 20.76 -7.03
N ASN A 199 25.08 20.74 -6.78
CA ASN A 199 25.95 19.96 -5.85
C ASN A 199 25.37 18.81 -4.98
N VAL A 200 24.37 18.11 -5.43
CA VAL A 200 23.89 16.88 -4.75
C VAL A 200 24.19 15.69 -5.65
N CYS A 201 24.95 14.74 -5.15
CA CYS A 201 25.11 13.45 -5.81
C CYS A 201 24.11 12.47 -5.17
N PRO A 202 22.92 12.32 -5.72
CA PRO A 202 21.92 11.47 -5.09
C PRO A 202 22.26 9.98 -5.13
N PHE A 203 23.14 9.59 -6.08
CA PHE A 203 23.40 8.17 -6.32
C PHE A 203 24.81 7.73 -5.93
N UNK A 204 25.31 8.10 -4.99
CA UNK A 204 26.51 7.77 -4.57
C UNK A 204 26.57 6.41 -4.11
N UNK A 205 26.81 5.90 -4.59
CA UNK A 205 26.94 4.77 -4.31
C UNK A 205 26.63 4.38 -3.05
N UNK A 206 25.90 4.56 -2.81
CA UNK A 206 25.55 4.19 -1.89
C UNK A 206 25.60 2.99 -1.83
N UNK A 207 26.17 2.48 -1.58
CA UNK A 207 26.14 1.49 -1.46
C UNK A 207 25.16 1.11 -0.78
N ILE A 208 24.22 0.79 -1.24
CA ILE A 208 23.11 0.16 -0.54
C ILE A 208 23.57 -1.22 -0.10
N LYS A 209 23.96 -1.31 1.11
CA LYS A 209 24.25 -2.62 1.70
C LYS A 209 22.92 -3.29 2.02
N THR A 210 22.60 -4.34 1.29
CA THR A 210 21.56 -5.29 1.72
C THR A 210 22.03 -6.00 2.99
N TYR A 211 21.33 -5.81 4.07
CA TYR A 211 21.49 -6.59 5.31
C TYR A 211 20.63 -7.83 5.25
#